data_e4b44112491d0ee930799bc5b429429a
#
_entry.id   e4b44112491d0ee930799bc5b429429a
#
_cell.length_a   1.000
_cell.length_b   1.000
_cell.length_c   1.000
_cell.angle_alpha   90.00
_cell.angle_beta   90.00
_cell.angle_gamma   90.00
#
_symmetry.space_group_name_H-M   'P 1'
#
loop_
_entity.id
_entity.type
_entity.pdbx_description
1 polymer ?
#
loop_
_entity_poly.entity_id
_entity_poly.type
_entity_poly.pdbx_seq_one_letter_code
_entity_poly.pdbx_strand_id
1 'polypeptide(L)'
;MDAKQLYFSQPPLTRYYLTIIFLLAFNLTYMPQFLIVQHFILDYNKIFHKLQIWRLFTNLLIIGPFSTGFLFFCFFFYSNVRSLEIQAIKLRRYAEFIMMLFYITLSLNVINIIIIYYFGFQNNYTLAHQLLYALVYIDSKREPQKNVMIYFITIKNCYVPYAFLLFSLITGGSIIENIIGIVAGHIYFFFKEIAPVHNGIDLLKTPKFLVDLSEKYITDPEDNVNNNMNQQRGNNYYSGYGFSGVINRGNRNNNNNNNTGFRAFQGHGTQLG
;
A
#
# COMPACT_ATOMS: atom_id res chain seq x y z
N MET A 1 5.13 -21.40 18.74
CA MET A 1 4.84 -19.95 18.77
C MET A 1 3.48 -19.75 19.40
N ASP A 2 3.41 -18.94 20.43
CA ASP A 2 2.12 -18.59 21.04
C ASP A 2 1.28 -17.74 20.09
N ALA A 3 -0.03 -17.95 20.08
CA ALA A 3 -0.96 -17.17 19.26
C ALA A 3 -0.81 -15.65 19.48
N LYS A 4 -0.51 -15.25 20.72
CA LYS A 4 -0.20 -13.87 21.09
C LYS A 4 1.04 -13.34 20.36
N GLN A 5 2.13 -14.12 20.33
CA GLN A 5 3.36 -13.72 19.61
C GLN A 5 3.11 -13.61 18.12
N LEU A 6 2.36 -14.54 17.52
CA LEU A 6 2.00 -14.51 16.10
C LEU A 6 1.18 -13.25 15.76
N TYR A 7 0.23 -12.89 16.60
CA TYR A 7 -0.61 -11.69 16.40
C TYR A 7 0.21 -10.39 16.49
N PHE A 8 1.08 -10.25 17.48
CA PHE A 8 1.88 -9.04 17.67
C PHE A 8 3.09 -8.94 16.73
N SER A 9 3.49 -10.03 16.07
CA SER A 9 4.51 -10.00 15.01
C SER A 9 4.01 -9.42 13.68
N GLN A 10 2.68 -9.25 13.53
CA GLN A 10 2.11 -8.66 12.32
C GLN A 10 2.22 -7.14 12.33
N PRO A 11 2.38 -6.51 11.13
CA PRO A 11 2.40 -5.06 10.99
C PRO A 11 1.12 -4.41 11.57
N PRO A 12 1.23 -3.22 12.17
CA PRO A 12 0.16 -2.64 12.97
C PRO A 12 -1.13 -2.39 12.16
N LEU A 13 -1.05 -1.80 10.95
CA LEU A 13 -2.25 -1.53 10.16
C LEU A 13 -2.95 -2.83 9.74
N THR A 14 -2.21 -3.78 9.18
CA THR A 14 -2.75 -5.08 8.76
C THR A 14 -3.43 -5.78 9.95
N ARG A 15 -2.81 -5.79 11.11
CA ARG A 15 -3.33 -6.40 12.33
C ARG A 15 -4.64 -5.78 12.78
N TYR A 16 -4.68 -4.45 12.96
CA TYR A 16 -5.88 -3.75 13.43
C TYR A 16 -7.01 -3.82 12.40
N TYR A 17 -6.70 -3.63 11.13
CA TYR A 17 -7.69 -3.71 10.06
C TYR A 17 -8.39 -5.07 10.04
N LEU A 18 -7.62 -6.17 10.01
CA LEU A 18 -8.19 -7.53 10.02
C LEU A 18 -9.03 -7.80 11.28
N THR A 19 -8.59 -7.33 12.45
CA THR A 19 -9.36 -7.48 13.69
C THR A 19 -10.70 -6.76 13.60
N ILE A 20 -10.72 -5.51 13.11
CA ILE A 20 -11.94 -4.72 13.01
C ILE A 20 -12.92 -5.33 12.00
N ILE A 21 -12.46 -5.71 10.81
CA ILE A 21 -13.35 -6.31 9.80
C ILE A 21 -13.92 -7.66 10.26
N PHE A 22 -13.15 -8.44 11.02
CA PHE A 22 -13.62 -9.69 11.58
C PHE A 22 -14.72 -9.46 12.62
N LEU A 23 -14.56 -8.48 13.54
CA LEU A 23 -15.58 -8.08 14.50
C LEU A 23 -16.85 -7.54 13.84
N LEU A 24 -16.71 -6.75 12.75
CA LEU A 24 -17.86 -6.24 11.99
C LEU A 24 -18.57 -7.35 11.24
N ALA A 25 -17.85 -8.30 10.63
CA ALA A 25 -18.44 -9.47 9.97
C ALA A 25 -19.18 -10.37 10.97
N PHE A 26 -18.61 -10.55 12.18
CA PHE A 26 -19.28 -11.26 13.26
C PHE A 26 -20.61 -10.58 13.65
N ASN A 27 -20.58 -9.26 13.82
CA ASN A 27 -21.78 -8.48 14.14
C ASN A 27 -22.85 -8.61 13.02
N LEU A 28 -22.45 -8.50 11.75
CA LEU A 28 -23.35 -8.66 10.60
C LEU A 28 -24.00 -10.04 10.53
N THR A 29 -23.27 -11.08 10.93
CA THR A 29 -23.76 -12.47 10.79
C THR A 29 -24.65 -12.88 11.95
N TYR A 30 -24.27 -12.53 13.20
CA TYR A 30 -24.89 -13.06 14.39
C TYR A 30 -25.76 -12.04 15.15
N MET A 31 -25.51 -10.75 14.94
CA MET A 31 -26.20 -9.66 15.66
C MET A 31 -26.72 -8.57 14.69
N PRO A 32 -27.50 -8.90 13.66
CA PRO A 32 -27.96 -7.92 12.66
C PRO A 32 -28.87 -6.85 13.25
N GLN A 33 -29.42 -7.08 14.44
CA GLN A 33 -30.30 -6.15 15.17
C GLN A 33 -29.54 -4.92 15.68
N PHE A 34 -28.24 -5.06 16.00
CA PHE A 34 -27.39 -3.92 16.34
C PHE A 34 -26.98 -3.23 15.04
N LEU A 35 -27.75 -2.28 14.59
CA LEU A 35 -27.63 -1.48 13.35
C LEU A 35 -26.31 -0.67 13.25
N ILE A 36 -25.25 -1.09 13.94
CA ILE A 36 -23.94 -0.44 13.96
C ILE A 36 -23.41 -0.29 12.53
N VAL A 37 -23.56 -1.33 11.72
CA VAL A 37 -23.05 -1.36 10.34
C VAL A 37 -23.69 -0.31 9.45
N GLN A 38 -24.95 0.06 9.68
CA GLN A 38 -25.62 1.12 8.91
C GLN A 38 -24.97 2.50 9.05
N HIS A 39 -24.22 2.75 10.13
CA HIS A 39 -23.46 3.98 10.31
C HIS A 39 -22.14 4.00 9.51
N PHE A 40 -21.68 2.83 9.07
CA PHE A 40 -20.42 2.66 8.33
C PHE A 40 -20.64 2.57 6.81
N ILE A 41 -21.83 2.14 6.37
CA ILE A 41 -22.16 2.00 4.93
C ILE A 41 -22.08 3.36 4.23
N LEU A 42 -21.53 3.34 3.01
CA LEU A 42 -21.42 4.51 2.15
C LEU A 42 -22.81 4.99 1.72
N ASP A 43 -23.11 6.24 2.00
CA ASP A 43 -24.35 6.91 1.63
C ASP A 43 -24.04 8.39 1.34
N TYR A 44 -23.89 8.72 0.07
CA TYR A 44 -23.52 10.07 -0.34
C TYR A 44 -24.58 11.11 0.02
N ASN A 45 -25.87 10.75 0.05
CA ASN A 45 -26.93 11.68 0.48
C ASN A 45 -26.72 12.08 1.95
N LYS A 46 -26.39 11.14 2.82
CA LYS A 46 -26.10 11.45 4.23
C LYS A 46 -24.78 12.21 4.40
N ILE A 47 -23.79 11.96 3.55
CA ILE A 47 -22.52 12.68 3.57
C ILE A 47 -22.76 14.16 3.23
N PHE A 48 -23.47 14.47 2.15
CA PHE A 48 -23.69 15.85 1.71
C PHE A 48 -24.74 16.60 2.54
N HIS A 49 -25.84 15.95 2.91
CA HIS A 49 -26.93 16.63 3.65
C HIS A 49 -26.79 16.59 5.16
N LYS A 50 -26.12 15.56 5.73
CA LYS A 50 -25.96 15.39 7.19
C LYS A 50 -24.50 15.53 7.64
N LEU A 51 -23.57 15.88 6.74
CA LEU A 51 -22.14 16.05 7.02
C LEU A 51 -21.48 14.81 7.68
N GLN A 52 -21.94 13.61 7.33
CA GLN A 52 -21.41 12.35 7.87
C GLN A 52 -20.13 11.92 7.13
N ILE A 53 -19.07 12.74 7.21
CA ILE A 53 -17.82 12.60 6.45
C ILE A 53 -17.09 11.30 6.81
N TRP A 54 -17.23 10.78 8.02
CA TRP A 54 -16.58 9.51 8.43
C TRP A 54 -16.96 8.33 7.54
N ARG A 55 -18.14 8.35 6.88
CA ARG A 55 -18.58 7.30 5.96
C ARG A 55 -17.67 7.12 4.75
N LEU A 56 -16.91 8.15 4.35
CA LEU A 56 -15.93 8.07 3.26
C LEU A 56 -14.79 7.09 3.58
N PHE A 57 -14.48 6.90 4.86
CA PHE A 57 -13.40 6.03 5.30
C PHE A 57 -13.91 4.74 5.95
N THR A 58 -14.97 4.83 6.74
CA THR A 58 -15.48 3.67 7.49
C THR A 58 -16.11 2.60 6.61
N ASN A 59 -16.58 2.96 5.41
CA ASN A 59 -17.10 1.99 4.45
C ASN A 59 -16.05 0.95 3.99
N LEU A 60 -14.77 1.27 4.09
CA LEU A 60 -13.67 0.35 3.79
C LEU A 60 -13.57 -0.81 4.78
N LEU A 61 -14.17 -0.68 5.96
CA LEU A 61 -14.15 -1.70 7.01
C LEU A 61 -15.26 -2.74 6.84
N ILE A 62 -16.21 -2.50 5.93
CA ILE A 62 -17.34 -3.42 5.71
C ILE A 62 -17.07 -4.23 4.44
N ILE A 63 -16.94 -5.54 4.60
CA ILE A 63 -16.77 -6.47 3.49
C ILE A 63 -18.06 -7.26 3.26
N GLY A 64 -18.74 -7.63 4.35
CA GLY A 64 -19.94 -8.46 4.32
C GLY A 64 -20.00 -9.42 5.50
N PRO A 65 -21.03 -10.27 5.57
CA PRO A 65 -21.15 -11.32 6.58
C PRO A 65 -20.11 -12.42 6.36
N PHE A 66 -19.93 -13.29 7.35
CA PHE A 66 -19.07 -14.46 7.20
C PHE A 66 -19.52 -15.33 6.02
N SER A 67 -18.65 -15.44 5.04
CA SER A 67 -18.85 -16.19 3.82
C SER A 67 -17.51 -16.68 3.29
N THR A 68 -17.53 -17.58 2.31
CA THR A 68 -16.32 -17.98 1.59
C THR A 68 -15.62 -16.78 0.96
N GLY A 69 -16.39 -15.84 0.38
CA GLY A 69 -15.86 -14.60 -0.18
C GLY A 69 -15.16 -13.71 0.86
N PHE A 70 -15.73 -13.62 2.07
CA PHE A 70 -15.09 -12.91 3.20
C PHE A 70 -13.72 -13.53 3.55
N LEU A 71 -13.63 -14.87 3.65
CA LEU A 71 -12.37 -15.55 3.96
C LEU A 71 -11.32 -15.32 2.87
N PHE A 72 -11.72 -15.38 1.61
CA PHE A 72 -10.84 -15.07 0.49
C PHE A 72 -10.37 -13.63 0.52
N PHE A 73 -11.26 -12.68 0.79
CA PHE A 73 -10.86 -11.28 0.95
C PHE A 73 -9.83 -11.11 2.05
N CYS A 74 -10.06 -11.67 3.24
CA CYS A 74 -9.12 -11.60 4.36
C CYS A 74 -7.75 -12.18 3.99
N PHE A 75 -7.72 -13.33 3.30
CA PHE A 75 -6.48 -13.96 2.86
C PHE A 75 -5.70 -13.07 1.87
N PHE A 76 -6.38 -12.54 0.84
CA PHE A 76 -5.75 -11.69 -0.16
C PHE A 76 -5.34 -10.35 0.41
N PHE A 77 -6.17 -9.76 1.26
CA PHE A 77 -5.84 -8.52 1.95
C PHE A 77 -4.60 -8.70 2.83
N TYR A 78 -4.58 -9.74 3.64
CA TYR A 78 -3.44 -10.06 4.49
C TYR A 78 -2.15 -10.24 3.67
N SER A 79 -2.20 -11.03 2.60
CA SER A 79 -1.02 -11.32 1.79
C SER A 79 -0.43 -10.06 1.14
N ASN A 80 -1.29 -9.23 0.51
CA ASN A 80 -0.83 -8.07 -0.25
C ASN A 80 -0.52 -6.85 0.63
N VAL A 81 -1.43 -6.50 1.55
CA VAL A 81 -1.26 -5.31 2.39
C VAL A 81 -0.11 -5.48 3.37
N ARG A 82 0.03 -6.68 3.95
CA ARG A 82 1.16 -7.01 4.81
C ARG A 82 2.50 -6.83 4.08
N SER A 83 2.59 -7.26 2.83
CA SER A 83 3.80 -7.10 2.02
C SER A 83 4.16 -5.62 1.85
N LEU A 84 3.18 -4.80 1.43
CA LEU A 84 3.35 -3.35 1.25
C LEU A 84 3.70 -2.63 2.57
N GLU A 85 3.03 -3.01 3.65
CA GLU A 85 3.26 -2.40 4.98
C GLU A 85 4.65 -2.73 5.51
N ILE A 86 5.11 -3.98 5.41
CA ILE A 86 6.47 -4.39 5.80
C ILE A 86 7.52 -3.64 4.97
N GLN A 87 7.32 -3.50 3.67
CA GLN A 87 8.23 -2.73 2.82
C GLN A 87 8.30 -1.27 3.26
N ALA A 88 7.14 -0.66 3.56
CA ALA A 88 7.08 0.72 4.03
C ALA A 88 7.80 0.92 5.37
N ILE A 89 7.68 -0.03 6.31
CA ILE A 89 8.37 -0.02 7.59
C ILE A 89 9.88 -0.14 7.37
N LYS A 90 10.34 -1.13 6.59
CA LYS A 90 11.77 -1.35 6.30
C LYS A 90 12.44 -0.15 5.63
N LEU A 91 11.72 0.53 4.75
CA LEU A 91 12.21 1.73 4.05
C LEU A 91 12.02 3.02 4.85
N ARG A 92 11.49 2.96 6.08
CA ARG A 92 11.14 4.13 6.92
C ARG A 92 10.18 5.11 6.20
N ARG A 93 9.33 4.60 5.32
CA ARG A 93 8.36 5.37 4.52
C ARG A 93 6.91 5.07 4.91
N TYR A 94 6.68 4.77 6.20
CA TYR A 94 5.34 4.40 6.67
C TYR A 94 4.31 5.52 6.52
N ALA A 95 4.72 6.78 6.71
CA ALA A 95 3.88 7.94 6.45
C ALA A 95 3.39 7.99 4.99
N GLU A 96 4.24 7.63 4.03
CA GLU A 96 3.85 7.57 2.62
C GLU A 96 2.87 6.44 2.35
N PHE A 97 3.00 5.31 3.04
CA PHE A 97 2.06 4.20 2.95
C PHE A 97 0.66 4.61 3.47
N ILE A 98 0.58 5.31 4.59
CA ILE A 98 -0.69 5.85 5.10
C ILE A 98 -1.29 6.88 4.11
N MET A 99 -0.47 7.79 3.58
CA MET A 99 -0.93 8.76 2.57
C MET A 99 -1.37 8.08 1.28
N MET A 100 -0.73 7.00 0.87
CA MET A 100 -1.17 6.18 -0.26
C MET A 100 -2.60 5.67 -0.05
N LEU A 101 -2.89 5.09 1.10
CA LEU A 101 -4.24 4.60 1.44
C LEU A 101 -5.26 5.75 1.42
N PHE A 102 -4.90 6.91 1.96
CA PHE A 102 -5.75 8.10 1.95
C PHE A 102 -6.07 8.57 0.52
N TYR A 103 -5.06 8.72 -0.34
CA TYR A 103 -5.26 9.17 -1.72
C TYR A 103 -6.05 8.15 -2.56
N ILE A 104 -5.80 6.85 -2.40
CA ILE A 104 -6.57 5.81 -3.08
C ILE A 104 -8.04 5.88 -2.65
N THR A 105 -8.30 6.00 -1.34
CA THR A 105 -9.66 6.12 -0.80
C THR A 105 -10.37 7.35 -1.36
N LEU A 106 -9.70 8.49 -1.42
CA LEU A 106 -10.25 9.70 -2.00
C LEU A 106 -10.57 9.51 -3.50
N SER A 107 -9.65 8.94 -4.27
CA SER A 107 -9.84 8.64 -5.69
C SER A 107 -11.02 7.70 -5.91
N LEU A 108 -11.16 6.64 -5.10
CA LEU A 108 -12.29 5.72 -5.16
C LEU A 108 -13.62 6.43 -4.92
N ASN A 109 -13.71 7.29 -3.91
CA ASN A 109 -14.93 8.05 -3.64
C ASN A 109 -15.27 8.98 -4.80
N VAL A 110 -14.29 9.71 -5.36
CA VAL A 110 -14.51 10.59 -6.51
C VAL A 110 -15.00 9.81 -7.72
N ILE A 111 -14.36 8.70 -8.06
CA ILE A 111 -14.78 7.85 -9.20
C ILE A 111 -16.20 7.33 -9.00
N ASN A 112 -16.53 6.83 -7.79
CA ASN A 112 -17.87 6.32 -7.52
C ASN A 112 -18.94 7.43 -7.56
N ILE A 113 -18.66 8.63 -7.08
CA ILE A 113 -19.57 9.79 -7.22
C ILE A 113 -19.83 10.08 -8.70
N ILE A 114 -18.79 10.10 -9.54
CA ILE A 114 -18.92 10.33 -10.98
C ILE A 114 -19.79 9.23 -11.61
N ILE A 115 -19.55 7.96 -11.28
CA ILE A 115 -20.30 6.82 -11.82
C ILE A 115 -21.79 6.91 -11.41
N ILE A 116 -22.07 7.24 -10.16
CA ILE A 116 -23.44 7.41 -9.68
C ILE A 116 -24.14 8.56 -10.41
N TYR A 117 -23.46 9.66 -10.60
CA TYR A 117 -24.04 10.85 -11.26
C TYR A 117 -24.34 10.62 -12.73
N TYR A 118 -23.45 9.98 -13.50
CA TYR A 118 -23.62 9.77 -14.94
C TYR A 118 -24.38 8.51 -15.32
N PHE A 119 -24.21 7.42 -14.55
CA PHE A 119 -24.78 6.10 -14.91
C PHE A 119 -25.90 5.66 -13.98
N GLY A 120 -26.16 6.37 -12.87
CA GLY A 120 -27.21 6.01 -11.93
C GLY A 120 -26.97 4.69 -11.15
N PHE A 121 -25.78 4.11 -11.26
CA PHE A 121 -25.43 2.88 -10.54
C PHE A 121 -25.21 3.16 -9.05
N GLN A 122 -26.16 2.76 -8.22
CA GLN A 122 -26.13 3.00 -6.77
C GLN A 122 -25.72 1.76 -5.96
N ASN A 123 -24.95 0.84 -6.58
CA ASN A 123 -24.75 -0.49 -6.01
C ASN A 123 -23.60 -0.65 -5.02
N ASN A 124 -22.77 0.38 -4.81
CA ASN A 124 -21.56 0.23 -4.01
C ASN A 124 -21.75 0.77 -2.61
N TYR A 125 -22.22 -0.06 -1.69
CA TYR A 125 -22.32 0.28 -0.28
C TYR A 125 -20.96 0.24 0.44
N THR A 126 -19.95 -0.42 -0.17
CA THR A 126 -18.61 -0.55 0.41
C THR A 126 -17.53 -0.49 -0.67
N LEU A 127 -16.39 0.11 -0.32
CA LEU A 127 -15.24 0.26 -1.23
C LEU A 127 -14.07 -0.66 -0.86
N ALA A 128 -14.28 -1.59 0.08
CA ALA A 128 -13.22 -2.47 0.58
C ALA A 128 -12.58 -3.34 -0.52
N HIS A 129 -13.40 -3.93 -1.41
CA HIS A 129 -12.90 -4.72 -2.52
C HIS A 129 -12.16 -3.85 -3.54
N GLN A 130 -12.68 -2.67 -3.86
CA GLN A 130 -12.02 -1.73 -4.76
C GLN A 130 -10.65 -1.30 -4.22
N LEU A 131 -10.56 -1.03 -2.89
CA LEU A 131 -9.28 -0.73 -2.25
C LEU A 131 -8.29 -1.88 -2.38
N LEU A 132 -8.70 -3.12 -2.14
CA LEU A 132 -7.85 -4.29 -2.29
C LEU A 132 -7.26 -4.38 -3.70
N TYR A 133 -8.10 -4.22 -4.75
CA TYR A 133 -7.63 -4.27 -6.13
C TYR A 133 -6.70 -3.11 -6.49
N ALA A 134 -6.91 -1.91 -5.93
CA ALA A 134 -6.00 -0.79 -6.08
C ALA A 134 -4.62 -1.09 -5.49
N LEU A 135 -4.57 -1.68 -4.29
CA LEU A 135 -3.32 -2.04 -3.62
C LEU A 135 -2.58 -3.16 -4.35
N VAL A 136 -3.30 -4.19 -4.80
CA VAL A 136 -2.74 -5.27 -5.62
C VAL A 136 -2.13 -4.72 -6.91
N TYR A 137 -2.82 -3.78 -7.56
CA TYR A 137 -2.31 -3.13 -8.77
C TYR A 137 -1.01 -2.36 -8.50
N ILE A 138 -0.96 -1.57 -7.44
CA ILE A 138 0.24 -0.78 -7.07
C ILE A 138 1.41 -1.71 -6.74
N ASP A 139 1.21 -2.77 -5.93
CA ASP A 139 2.25 -3.75 -5.63
C ASP A 139 2.79 -4.42 -6.90
N SER A 140 1.90 -4.79 -7.83
CA SER A 140 2.27 -5.39 -9.10
C SER A 140 3.11 -4.48 -10.00
N LYS A 141 2.90 -3.17 -9.91
CA LYS A 141 3.67 -2.16 -10.68
C LYS A 141 5.00 -1.82 -10.04
N ARG A 142 5.08 -1.83 -8.71
CA ARG A 142 6.33 -1.58 -7.99
C ARG A 142 7.33 -2.72 -8.12
N GLU A 143 6.86 -3.95 -8.01
CA GLU A 143 7.71 -5.15 -8.06
C GLU A 143 7.22 -6.19 -9.09
N PRO A 144 7.23 -5.88 -10.40
CA PRO A 144 6.59 -6.71 -11.43
C PRO A 144 7.22 -8.11 -11.57
N GLN A 145 8.51 -8.25 -11.30
CA GLN A 145 9.25 -9.51 -11.45
C GLN A 145 9.24 -10.40 -10.20
N LYS A 146 8.71 -9.90 -9.07
CA LYS A 146 8.57 -10.67 -7.85
C LYS A 146 7.67 -11.87 -8.07
N ASN A 147 8.11 -13.04 -7.59
CA ASN A 147 7.27 -14.23 -7.58
C ASN A 147 6.35 -14.19 -6.36
N VAL A 148 5.06 -14.29 -6.59
CA VAL A 148 4.02 -14.33 -5.57
C VAL A 148 3.33 -15.69 -5.62
N MET A 149 3.21 -16.35 -4.47
CA MET A 149 2.49 -17.61 -4.35
C MET A 149 1.02 -17.29 -4.01
N ILE A 150 0.13 -17.66 -4.92
CA ILE A 150 -1.33 -17.57 -4.71
C ILE A 150 -1.83 -19.02 -4.57
N TYR A 151 -2.20 -19.40 -3.34
CA TYR A 151 -2.51 -20.78 -2.98
C TYR A 151 -1.37 -21.74 -3.31
N PHE A 152 -1.46 -22.47 -4.42
CA PHE A 152 -0.50 -23.49 -4.86
C PHE A 152 0.24 -23.10 -6.14
N ILE A 153 -0.06 -21.94 -6.70
CA ILE A 153 0.48 -21.46 -7.98
C ILE A 153 1.40 -20.28 -7.71
N THR A 154 2.63 -20.38 -8.19
CA THR A 154 3.58 -19.27 -8.15
C THR A 154 3.51 -18.53 -9.48
N ILE A 155 3.14 -17.25 -9.44
CA ILE A 155 3.08 -16.38 -10.61
C ILE A 155 3.91 -15.12 -10.37
N LYS A 156 4.27 -14.43 -11.46
CA LYS A 156 4.92 -13.12 -11.37
C LYS A 156 3.89 -12.09 -10.90
N ASN A 157 4.35 -11.15 -10.08
CA ASN A 157 3.51 -10.11 -9.48
C ASN A 157 2.76 -9.27 -10.54
N CYS A 158 3.34 -9.06 -11.71
CA CYS A 158 2.66 -8.34 -12.81
C CYS A 158 1.35 -9.01 -13.27
N TYR A 159 1.18 -10.32 -13.07
CA TYR A 159 -0.04 -11.05 -13.44
C TYR A 159 -1.07 -11.15 -12.30
N VAL A 160 -0.69 -10.79 -11.06
CA VAL A 160 -1.57 -10.93 -9.89
C VAL A 160 -2.91 -10.19 -10.04
N PRO A 161 -2.97 -8.92 -10.53
CA PRO A 161 -4.24 -8.21 -10.70
C PRO A 161 -5.20 -8.96 -11.66
N TYR A 162 -4.67 -9.54 -12.72
CA TYR A 162 -5.48 -10.30 -13.71
C TYR A 162 -5.96 -11.63 -13.14
N ALA A 163 -5.10 -12.33 -12.39
CA ALA A 163 -5.47 -13.55 -11.68
C ALA A 163 -6.60 -13.31 -10.68
N PHE A 164 -6.55 -12.17 -9.97
CA PHE A 164 -7.60 -11.77 -9.03
C PHE A 164 -8.91 -11.41 -9.73
N LEU A 165 -8.86 -10.74 -10.89
CA LEU A 165 -10.05 -10.49 -11.71
C LEU A 165 -10.71 -11.79 -12.16
N LEU A 166 -9.90 -12.74 -12.65
CA LEU A 166 -10.39 -14.06 -13.05
C LEU A 166 -11.01 -14.81 -11.86
N PHE A 167 -10.36 -14.77 -10.70
CA PHE A 167 -10.87 -15.37 -9.48
C PHE A 167 -12.20 -14.75 -9.05
N SER A 168 -12.32 -13.41 -9.11
CA SER A 168 -13.57 -12.71 -8.83
C SER A 168 -14.70 -13.12 -9.77
N LEU A 169 -14.40 -13.30 -11.06
CA LEU A 169 -15.37 -13.80 -12.04
C LEU A 169 -15.90 -15.19 -11.66
N ILE A 170 -15.01 -16.10 -11.28
CA ILE A 170 -15.38 -17.47 -10.89
C ILE A 170 -16.21 -17.48 -9.60
N THR A 171 -15.92 -16.59 -8.66
CA THR A 171 -16.63 -16.51 -7.37
C THR A 171 -17.91 -15.67 -7.41
N GLY A 172 -18.26 -15.13 -8.58
CA GLY A 172 -19.48 -14.30 -8.76
C GLY A 172 -19.35 -12.88 -8.24
N GLY A 173 -18.11 -12.38 -8.07
CA GLY A 173 -17.86 -10.99 -7.68
C GLY A 173 -18.09 -10.00 -8.82
N SER A 174 -18.25 -8.72 -8.48
CA SER A 174 -18.43 -7.63 -9.45
C SER A 174 -17.13 -7.26 -10.14
N ILE A 175 -17.00 -7.56 -11.42
CA ILE A 175 -15.82 -7.20 -12.23
C ILE A 175 -15.68 -5.67 -12.34
N ILE A 176 -16.82 -4.97 -12.48
CA ILE A 176 -16.82 -3.50 -12.63
C ILE A 176 -16.20 -2.83 -11.40
N GLU A 177 -16.60 -3.26 -10.20
CA GLU A 177 -16.03 -2.75 -8.95
C GLU A 177 -14.52 -2.98 -8.86
N ASN A 178 -14.08 -4.16 -9.28
CA ASN A 178 -12.67 -4.53 -9.25
C ASN A 178 -11.85 -3.69 -10.24
N ILE A 179 -12.40 -3.43 -11.45
CA ILE A 179 -11.76 -2.55 -12.44
C ILE A 179 -11.69 -1.11 -11.92
N ILE A 180 -12.72 -0.61 -11.23
CA ILE A 180 -12.69 0.71 -10.58
C ILE A 180 -11.53 0.79 -9.60
N GLY A 181 -11.31 -0.27 -8.80
CA GLY A 181 -10.16 -0.36 -7.91
C GLY A 181 -8.83 -0.26 -8.64
N ILE A 182 -8.66 -1.01 -9.74
CA ILE A 182 -7.45 -0.96 -10.57
C ILE A 182 -7.23 0.45 -11.15
N VAL A 183 -8.29 1.11 -11.64
CA VAL A 183 -8.21 2.47 -12.18
C VAL A 183 -7.79 3.46 -11.09
N ALA A 184 -8.35 3.39 -9.89
CA ALA A 184 -7.94 4.24 -8.77
C ALA A 184 -6.47 4.01 -8.38
N GLY A 185 -6.01 2.75 -8.36
CA GLY A 185 -4.62 2.39 -8.15
C GLY A 185 -3.69 2.94 -9.24
N HIS A 186 -4.14 2.91 -10.50
CA HIS A 186 -3.41 3.48 -11.63
C HIS A 186 -3.27 5.01 -11.53
N ILE A 187 -4.35 5.70 -11.16
CA ILE A 187 -4.35 7.16 -10.95
C ILE A 187 -3.33 7.53 -9.88
N TYR A 188 -3.35 6.84 -8.73
CA TYR A 188 -2.37 7.07 -7.68
C TYR A 188 -0.93 6.82 -8.17
N PHE A 189 -0.68 5.68 -8.82
CA PHE A 189 0.63 5.32 -9.34
C PHE A 189 1.15 6.32 -10.35
N PHE A 190 0.27 6.81 -11.25
CA PHE A 190 0.61 7.84 -12.22
C PHE A 190 1.05 9.15 -11.54
N PHE A 191 0.26 9.67 -10.60
CA PHE A 191 0.56 10.95 -9.95
C PHE A 191 1.74 10.88 -8.98
N LYS A 192 1.99 9.73 -8.35
CA LYS A 192 3.07 9.59 -7.36
C LYS A 192 4.38 9.14 -7.97
N GLU A 193 4.35 8.26 -8.98
CA GLU A 193 5.57 7.61 -9.47
C GLU A 193 5.94 8.05 -10.90
N ILE A 194 4.96 8.29 -11.78
CA ILE A 194 5.23 8.65 -13.18
C ILE A 194 5.34 10.17 -13.36
N ALA A 195 4.37 10.92 -12.86
CA ALA A 195 4.30 12.37 -13.06
C ALA A 195 5.53 13.13 -12.52
N PRO A 196 6.10 12.80 -11.35
CA PRO A 196 7.30 13.45 -10.84
C PRO A 196 8.53 13.25 -11.73
N VAL A 197 8.65 12.06 -12.36
CA VAL A 197 9.77 11.74 -13.25
C VAL A 197 9.72 12.60 -14.53
N HIS A 198 8.51 12.84 -15.08
CA HIS A 198 8.34 13.62 -16.29
C HIS A 198 8.33 15.13 -16.07
N ASN A 199 7.64 15.59 -15.02
CA ASN A 199 7.39 17.01 -14.78
C ASN A 199 8.22 17.61 -13.66
N GLY A 200 8.97 16.80 -12.89
CA GLY A 200 9.75 17.24 -11.73
C GLY A 200 8.93 17.72 -10.52
N ILE A 201 7.60 17.58 -10.56
CA ILE A 201 6.69 18.07 -9.52
C ILE A 201 6.08 16.89 -8.79
N ASP A 202 6.37 16.73 -7.49
CA ASP A 202 5.69 15.75 -6.62
C ASP A 202 4.35 16.33 -6.15
N LEU A 203 3.27 15.96 -6.86
CA LEU A 203 1.90 16.40 -6.57
C LEU A 203 1.34 15.80 -5.28
N LEU A 204 1.83 14.62 -4.87
CA LEU A 204 1.34 13.86 -3.71
C LEU A 204 2.38 13.87 -2.58
N LYS A 205 2.86 15.06 -2.23
CA LYS A 205 3.88 15.20 -1.17
C LYS A 205 3.30 14.84 0.19
N THR A 206 4.03 13.99 0.92
CA THR A 206 3.66 13.59 2.29
C THR A 206 3.89 14.74 3.26
N PRO A 207 2.89 15.13 4.08
CA PRO A 207 3.05 16.16 5.09
C PRO A 207 4.08 15.79 6.16
N LYS A 208 4.93 16.73 6.54
CA LYS A 208 6.02 16.50 7.51
C LYS A 208 5.53 15.96 8.86
N PHE A 209 4.39 16.47 9.35
CA PHE A 209 3.83 16.02 10.63
C PHE A 209 3.51 14.52 10.68
N LEU A 210 3.10 13.93 9.52
CA LEU A 210 2.87 12.48 9.42
C LEU A 210 4.18 11.70 9.41
N VAL A 211 5.23 12.27 8.83
CA VAL A 211 6.57 11.65 8.84
C VAL A 211 7.06 11.59 10.28
N ASP A 212 7.04 12.72 10.99
CA ASP A 212 7.47 12.82 12.39
C ASP A 212 6.65 11.91 13.32
N LEU A 213 5.34 11.83 13.06
CA LEU A 213 4.44 10.95 13.81
C LEU A 213 4.77 9.47 13.57
N SER A 214 4.98 9.09 12.31
CA SER A 214 5.29 7.71 11.95
C SER A 214 6.64 7.25 12.50
N GLU A 215 7.65 8.08 12.49
CA GLU A 215 8.97 7.81 13.09
C GLU A 215 8.88 7.61 14.61
N LYS A 216 8.00 8.35 15.28
CA LYS A 216 7.81 8.23 16.73
C LYS A 216 7.13 6.92 17.15
N TYR A 217 6.18 6.42 16.37
CA TYR A 217 5.34 5.27 16.76
C TYR A 217 5.75 3.94 16.10
N ILE A 218 6.53 3.99 15.03
CA ILE A 218 6.93 2.80 14.26
C ILE A 218 8.46 2.77 14.19
N THR A 219 9.07 2.60 15.36
CA THR A 219 10.46 2.17 15.47
C THR A 219 10.48 0.65 15.42
N ASP A 220 11.23 0.06 14.49
CA ASP A 220 11.51 -1.37 14.48
C ASP A 220 12.09 -1.77 15.85
N PRO A 221 11.64 -2.90 16.44
CA PRO A 221 12.22 -3.41 17.68
C PRO A 221 13.73 -3.67 17.57
N GLU A 222 14.24 -3.92 16.36
CA GLU A 222 15.68 -4.07 16.10
C GLU A 222 16.44 -2.72 16.08
N ASP A 223 15.76 -1.61 15.80
CA ASP A 223 16.38 -0.27 15.82
C ASP A 223 16.67 0.22 17.26
N ASN A 224 15.95 -0.24 18.25
CA ASN A 224 16.23 0.09 19.66
C ASN A 224 17.57 -0.49 20.16
N VAL A 225 18.07 -1.55 19.54
CA VAL A 225 19.38 -2.13 19.85
C VAL A 225 20.49 -1.37 19.08
N ASN A 226 20.21 -0.92 17.85
CA ASN A 226 21.19 -0.23 17.00
C ASN A 226 21.24 1.28 17.23
N ASN A 227 20.17 1.92 17.69
CA ASN A 227 20.17 3.35 18.00
C ASN A 227 21.07 3.70 19.21
N ASN A 228 21.28 2.77 20.15
CA ASN A 228 22.26 2.94 21.21
C ASN A 228 23.73 2.86 20.72
N MET A 229 23.97 2.25 19.53
CA MET A 229 25.31 2.22 18.92
C MET A 229 25.54 3.33 17.87
N ASN A 230 24.50 3.90 17.29
CA ASN A 230 24.62 4.87 16.19
C ASN A 230 24.41 6.32 16.58
N GLN A 231 24.06 6.65 17.83
CA GLN A 231 24.13 8.04 18.34
C GLN A 231 25.55 8.63 18.35
N GLN A 232 26.55 7.81 18.09
CA GLN A 232 27.95 8.26 17.95
C GLN A 232 28.41 8.47 16.51
N ARG A 233 27.61 8.18 15.48
CA ARG A 233 27.99 8.46 14.08
C ARG A 233 26.97 9.42 13.43
N GLY A 234 27.39 10.66 13.48
CA GLY A 234 26.86 11.89 12.96
C GLY A 234 25.94 11.87 11.74
N ASN A 235 24.94 12.71 11.83
CA ASN A 235 24.41 13.63 10.80
C ASN A 235 24.93 13.42 9.37
N ASN A 236 24.33 12.49 8.63
CA ASN A 236 24.28 12.53 7.17
C ASN A 236 23.51 11.30 6.67
N TYR A 237 22.24 11.44 6.36
CA TYR A 237 21.53 10.71 5.31
C TYR A 237 20.08 11.17 5.23
N TYR A 238 19.89 12.40 4.73
CA TYR A 238 18.69 12.71 3.98
C TYR A 238 19.09 12.72 2.50
N SER A 239 18.95 11.58 1.85
CA SER A 239 18.96 11.49 0.41
C SER A 239 17.79 10.62 -0.01
N GLY A 240 16.85 11.23 -0.72
CA GLY A 240 15.64 10.60 -1.20
C GLY A 240 15.91 9.42 -2.11
N TYR A 241 15.25 8.31 -1.81
CA TYR A 241 15.05 7.23 -2.77
C TYR A 241 13.68 7.40 -3.42
N GLY A 242 13.61 8.38 -4.35
CA GLY A 242 12.78 8.20 -5.51
C GLY A 242 13.52 7.19 -6.40
N PHE A 243 12.80 6.32 -7.07
CA PHE A 243 13.35 5.46 -8.12
C PHE A 243 13.76 6.37 -9.29
N SER A 244 14.93 6.96 -9.20
CA SER A 244 15.60 7.66 -10.30
C SER A 244 17.03 7.18 -10.33
N GLY A 245 17.38 6.66 -11.50
CA GLY A 245 18.74 6.23 -11.81
C GLY A 245 19.75 7.27 -11.41
N VAL A 246 20.81 6.78 -10.83
CA VAL A 246 22.01 7.49 -10.40
C VAL A 246 22.48 8.45 -11.49
N ILE A 247 22.36 9.75 -11.25
CA ILE A 247 23.24 10.75 -11.85
C ILE A 247 24.11 11.29 -10.72
N ASN A 248 25.30 10.73 -10.67
CA ASN A 248 26.39 11.14 -9.81
C ASN A 248 26.92 12.50 -10.31
N ARG A 249 26.54 13.61 -9.68
CA ARG A 249 27.26 14.89 -9.82
C ARG A 249 28.13 15.09 -8.60
N GLY A 250 29.41 14.81 -8.82
CA GLY A 250 30.48 15.06 -7.86
C GLY A 250 30.52 16.52 -7.44
N ASN A 251 30.62 16.75 -6.15
CA ASN A 251 31.12 17.97 -5.59
C ASN A 251 32.51 17.66 -5.00
N ARG A 252 33.55 18.11 -5.71
CA ARG A 252 34.91 18.15 -5.22
C ARG A 252 35.03 19.25 -4.19
N ASN A 253 35.39 18.90 -2.96
CA ASN A 253 36.26 19.78 -2.18
C ASN A 253 37.20 18.95 -1.30
N ASN A 254 38.46 19.24 -1.55
CA ASN A 254 39.72 18.93 -0.94
C ASN A 254 39.73 18.66 0.59
N ASN A 255 40.38 17.59 1.06
CA ASN A 255 41.75 17.65 1.62
C ASN A 255 42.22 16.31 2.19
N ASN A 256 43.40 15.95 1.72
CA ASN A 256 44.55 15.27 2.36
C ASN A 256 44.49 13.80 2.83
N ASN A 257 45.36 13.07 2.12
CA ASN A 257 46.33 12.04 2.58
C ASN A 257 45.82 10.73 3.21
N ASN A 258 45.90 9.64 2.47
CA ASN A 258 46.96 8.64 2.61
C ASN A 258 46.83 7.50 1.61
N ASN A 259 47.95 7.15 1.01
CA ASN A 259 48.27 6.05 0.12
C ASN A 259 47.64 4.71 0.50
N THR A 260 46.92 4.10 -0.47
CA THR A 260 47.08 2.67 -0.79
C THR A 260 46.62 2.48 -2.24
N GLY A 261 47.55 2.05 -3.10
CA GLY A 261 47.37 1.93 -4.53
C GLY A 261 46.47 0.76 -4.91
N PHE A 262 45.48 1.02 -5.77
CA PHE A 262 44.82 0.01 -6.57
C PHE A 262 45.49 -0.06 -7.94
N ARG A 263 46.07 -1.22 -8.26
CA ARG A 263 46.63 -1.52 -9.58
C ARG A 263 45.50 -1.77 -10.55
N ALA A 264 45.43 -1.01 -11.63
CA ALA A 264 44.56 -1.23 -12.77
C ALA A 264 44.94 -2.54 -13.48
N PHE A 265 43.91 -3.33 -13.82
CA PHE A 265 44.06 -4.51 -14.66
C PHE A 265 44.35 -4.08 -16.11
N GLN A 266 45.55 -4.42 -16.60
CA GLN A 266 45.89 -4.33 -18.01
C GLN A 266 45.46 -5.64 -18.68
N GLY A 267 44.42 -5.59 -19.49
CA GLY A 267 44.01 -6.68 -20.37
C GLY A 267 44.87 -6.71 -21.63
N HIS A 268 45.60 -7.78 -21.85
CA HIS A 268 46.25 -8.08 -23.14
C HIS A 268 45.22 -8.52 -24.17
N GLY A 269 44.99 -7.73 -25.19
CA GLY A 269 44.27 -8.14 -26.38
C GLY A 269 45.21 -8.93 -27.30
N THR A 270 44.90 -10.22 -27.56
CA THR A 270 45.50 -11.00 -28.61
C THR A 270 44.72 -10.75 -29.90
N GLN A 271 45.41 -10.20 -30.91
CA GLN A 271 44.94 -10.22 -32.31
C GLN A 271 45.11 -11.62 -32.84
N LEU A 272 44.04 -12.19 -33.38
CA LEU A 272 44.09 -13.35 -34.27
C LEU A 272 44.02 -12.86 -35.71
N GLY A 273 45.05 -13.28 -36.47
CA GLY A 273 45.16 -13.06 -37.89
C GLY A 273 44.22 -13.94 -38.73
#